data_99cbf7bcd5c060887bd79ba457f32cb1
#
_entry.id   99cbf7bcd5c060887bd79ba457f32cb1
#
_cell.length_a   1.000
_cell.length_b   1.000
_cell.length_c   1.000
_cell.angle_alpha   90.00
_cell.angle_beta   90.00
_cell.angle_gamma   90.00
#
_symmetry.space_group_name_H-M   'P 1'
#
loop_
_entity.id
_entity.type
_entity.pdbx_description
1 polymer ?
#
loop_
_entity_poly.entity_id
_entity_poly.type
_entity_poly.pdbx_seq_one_letter_code
_entity_poly.pdbx_strand_id
1 'polypeptide(L)'
;MKIIPATQNHLQSIATLMVKEYQKLNDDLKCPMYQTDYDLFIRVWSKRIGDQSSEFPLFFAEGEKGEFWGFVALMFHQERAEVLMVALEEGHASSEYQALLEFGLQFLKEQGAKFVSFEVAPSENEYLSFLQKKGAKEVLVKYVL
;
A
#
# COMPACT_ATOMS: atom_id res chain seq x y z
N MET A 1 -11.03 -6.05 12.33
CA MET A 1 -10.70 -5.68 10.93
C MET A 1 -10.77 -6.91 10.05
N LYS A 2 -11.47 -6.82 8.96
CA LYS A 2 -11.57 -7.88 7.96
C LYS A 2 -10.89 -7.42 6.68
N ILE A 3 -10.05 -8.24 6.08
CA ILE A 3 -9.28 -7.90 4.87
C ILE A 3 -9.74 -8.82 3.75
N ILE A 4 -10.24 -8.24 2.67
CA ILE A 4 -10.81 -8.95 1.53
C ILE A 4 -10.20 -8.45 0.22
N PRO A 5 -10.17 -9.27 -0.85
CA PRO A 5 -9.79 -8.78 -2.16
C PRO A 5 -10.68 -7.59 -2.58
N ALA A 6 -10.05 -6.55 -3.10
CA ALA A 6 -10.76 -5.38 -3.57
C ALA A 6 -11.53 -5.68 -4.86
N THR A 7 -12.70 -5.07 -4.98
CA THR A 7 -13.53 -5.10 -6.19
C THR A 7 -13.68 -3.70 -6.77
N GLN A 8 -14.33 -3.59 -7.93
CA GLN A 8 -14.62 -2.29 -8.56
C GLN A 8 -15.38 -1.33 -7.61
N ASN A 9 -16.26 -1.88 -6.76
CA ASN A 9 -17.04 -1.08 -5.81
C ASN A 9 -16.19 -0.45 -4.70
N HIS A 10 -15.00 -0.95 -4.45
CA HIS A 10 -14.09 -0.45 -3.41
C HIS A 10 -13.15 0.65 -3.91
N LEU A 11 -13.02 0.82 -5.23
CA LEU A 11 -11.98 1.67 -5.82
C LEU A 11 -12.10 3.13 -5.46
N GLN A 12 -13.32 3.66 -5.34
CA GLN A 12 -13.50 5.07 -4.99
C GLN A 12 -12.88 5.40 -3.62
N SER A 13 -13.15 4.59 -2.61
CA SER A 13 -12.60 4.77 -1.28
C SER A 13 -11.08 4.59 -1.26
N ILE A 14 -10.59 3.56 -1.94
CA ILE A 14 -9.16 3.27 -2.03
C ILE A 14 -8.42 4.40 -2.74
N ALA A 15 -8.90 4.84 -3.91
CA ALA A 15 -8.24 5.91 -4.67
C ALA A 15 -8.25 7.24 -3.92
N THR A 16 -9.33 7.56 -3.21
CA THR A 16 -9.40 8.76 -2.38
C THR A 16 -8.32 8.75 -1.29
N LEU A 17 -8.17 7.64 -0.59
CA LEU A 17 -7.14 7.51 0.45
C LEU A 17 -5.73 7.48 -0.16
N MET A 18 -5.55 6.81 -1.28
CA MET A 18 -4.26 6.73 -1.99
C MET A 18 -3.77 8.12 -2.41
N VAL A 19 -4.63 8.94 -3.01
CA VAL A 19 -4.32 10.33 -3.37
C VAL A 19 -3.95 11.15 -2.13
N LYS A 20 -4.73 11.03 -1.07
CA LYS A 20 -4.49 11.74 0.20
C LYS A 20 -3.10 11.40 0.78
N GLU A 21 -2.75 10.12 0.82
CA GLU A 21 -1.46 9.67 1.33
C GLU A 21 -0.29 10.14 0.45
N TYR A 22 -0.42 10.09 -0.86
CA TYR A 22 0.63 10.60 -1.76
C TYR A 22 0.77 12.12 -1.69
N GLN A 23 -0.32 12.88 -1.54
CA GLN A 23 -0.24 14.32 -1.30
C GLN A 23 0.51 14.64 -0.01
N LYS A 24 0.24 13.90 1.05
CA LYS A 24 0.92 14.04 2.33
C LYS A 24 2.42 13.77 2.21
N LEU A 25 2.81 12.72 1.49
CA LEU A 25 4.22 12.42 1.22
C LEU A 25 4.89 13.51 0.37
N ASN A 26 4.21 14.01 -0.65
CA ASN A 26 4.72 15.13 -1.47
C ASN A 26 4.93 16.40 -0.62
N ASP A 27 4.01 16.71 0.28
CA ASP A 27 4.12 17.86 1.19
C ASP A 27 5.29 17.68 2.16
N ASP A 28 5.46 16.50 2.74
CA ASP A 28 6.57 16.18 3.64
C ASP A 28 7.93 16.26 2.93
N LEU A 29 8.00 15.77 1.69
CA LEU A 29 9.20 15.82 0.86
C LEU A 29 9.43 17.20 0.22
N LYS A 30 8.44 18.08 0.25
CA LYS A 30 8.44 19.38 -0.43
C LYS A 30 8.73 19.27 -1.94
N CYS A 31 8.29 18.18 -2.55
CA CYS A 31 8.41 17.99 -3.99
C CYS A 31 7.30 17.06 -4.50
N PRO A 32 6.82 17.26 -5.75
CA PRO A 32 5.74 16.48 -6.34
C PRO A 32 6.24 15.13 -6.88
N MET A 33 6.82 14.32 -6.03
CA MET A 33 7.43 13.05 -6.40
C MET A 33 6.41 11.98 -6.74
N TYR A 34 5.28 11.97 -6.05
CA TYR A 34 4.23 10.98 -6.22
C TYR A 34 3.07 11.53 -7.03
N GLN A 35 2.48 10.66 -7.86
CA GLN A 35 1.30 10.99 -8.64
C GLN A 35 0.07 11.14 -7.72
N THR A 36 -0.71 12.20 -7.95
CA THR A 36 -1.91 12.51 -7.16
C THR A 36 -3.17 12.66 -8.03
N ASP A 37 -3.15 12.10 -9.23
CA ASP A 37 -4.30 12.11 -10.14
C ASP A 37 -5.27 10.98 -9.79
N TYR A 38 -6.39 11.34 -9.17
CA TYR A 38 -7.45 10.40 -8.78
C TYR A 38 -7.99 9.60 -9.98
N ASP A 39 -8.27 10.26 -11.10
CA ASP A 39 -8.85 9.60 -12.28
C ASP A 39 -7.87 8.58 -12.89
N LEU A 40 -6.58 8.90 -12.85
CA LEU A 40 -5.54 7.96 -13.27
C LEU A 40 -5.52 6.71 -12.39
N PHE A 41 -5.59 6.87 -11.08
CA PHE A 41 -5.63 5.73 -10.15
C PHE A 41 -6.86 4.85 -10.38
N ILE A 42 -8.04 5.45 -10.50
CA ILE A 42 -9.27 4.71 -10.82
C ILE A 42 -9.11 3.91 -12.11
N ARG A 43 -8.61 4.55 -13.16
CA ARG A 43 -8.44 3.90 -14.47
C ARG A 43 -7.45 2.74 -14.42
N VAL A 44 -6.30 2.93 -13.80
CA VAL A 44 -5.24 1.90 -13.71
C VAL A 44 -5.71 0.71 -12.87
N TRP A 45 -6.23 0.96 -11.68
CA TRP A 45 -6.65 -0.12 -10.79
C TRP A 45 -7.94 -0.80 -11.24
N SER A 46 -8.86 -0.06 -11.86
CA SER A 46 -10.05 -0.65 -12.49
C SER A 46 -9.68 -1.66 -13.56
N LYS A 47 -8.69 -1.32 -14.40
CA LYS A 47 -8.18 -2.24 -15.41
C LYS A 47 -7.52 -3.47 -14.79
N ARG A 48 -6.67 -3.30 -13.78
CA ARG A 48 -5.99 -4.40 -13.08
C ARG A 48 -6.98 -5.38 -12.46
N ILE A 49 -8.02 -4.88 -11.82
CA ILE A 49 -9.10 -5.71 -11.23
C ILE A 49 -9.90 -6.38 -12.34
N GLY A 50 -10.29 -5.65 -13.39
CA GLY A 50 -11.05 -6.18 -14.52
C GLY A 50 -10.31 -7.28 -15.27
N ASP A 51 -9.01 -7.15 -15.44
CA ASP A 51 -8.15 -8.14 -16.07
C ASP A 51 -7.82 -9.32 -15.13
N GLN A 52 -8.28 -9.27 -13.88
CA GLN A 52 -7.96 -10.25 -12.83
C GLN A 52 -6.45 -10.47 -12.68
N SER A 53 -5.69 -9.38 -12.72
CA SER A 53 -4.24 -9.42 -12.68
C SER A 53 -3.71 -9.97 -11.36
N SER A 54 -3.01 -11.10 -11.41
CA SER A 54 -2.31 -11.67 -10.26
C SER A 54 -1.04 -10.90 -9.87
N GLU A 55 -0.57 -10.00 -10.74
CA GLU A 55 0.66 -9.21 -10.49
C GLU A 55 0.43 -8.02 -9.57
N PHE A 56 -0.82 -7.55 -9.43
CA PHE A 56 -1.17 -6.38 -8.63
C PHE A 56 -2.29 -6.68 -7.65
N PRO A 57 -2.03 -7.50 -6.62
CA PRO A 57 -3.02 -7.76 -5.58
C PRO A 57 -3.41 -6.47 -4.85
N LEU A 58 -4.71 -6.26 -4.69
CA LEU A 58 -5.26 -5.12 -3.96
C LEU A 58 -6.30 -5.64 -2.97
N PHE A 59 -6.14 -5.25 -1.72
CA PHE A 59 -7.03 -5.67 -0.64
C PHE A 59 -7.66 -4.48 0.05
N PHE A 60 -8.92 -4.67 0.40
CA PHE A 60 -9.76 -3.71 1.10
C PHE A 60 -9.89 -4.16 2.56
N ALA A 61 -9.60 -3.26 3.48
CA ALA A 61 -9.78 -3.49 4.90
C ALA A 61 -11.08 -2.83 5.37
N GLU A 62 -11.93 -3.60 6.02
CA GLU A 62 -13.22 -3.14 6.51
C GLU A 62 -13.40 -3.43 8.00
N GLY A 63 -14.22 -2.61 8.65
CA GLY A 63 -14.66 -2.81 10.01
C GLY A 63 -15.84 -3.79 10.10
N GLU A 64 -16.36 -3.96 11.31
CA GLU A 64 -17.44 -4.92 11.60
C GLU A 64 -18.74 -4.63 10.84
N LYS A 65 -18.98 -3.36 10.50
CA LYS A 65 -20.17 -2.92 9.77
C LYS A 65 -19.92 -2.76 8.27
N GLY A 66 -18.79 -3.23 7.77
CA GLY A 66 -18.39 -3.09 6.37
C GLY A 66 -17.85 -1.70 5.99
N GLU A 67 -17.63 -0.81 6.96
CA GLU A 67 -17.06 0.51 6.73
C GLU A 67 -15.60 0.42 6.31
N PHE A 68 -15.19 1.31 5.41
CA PHE A 68 -13.82 1.36 4.91
C PHE A 68 -12.84 1.78 6.01
N TRP A 69 -11.82 0.99 6.25
CA TRP A 69 -10.73 1.29 7.15
C TRP A 69 -9.42 1.59 6.44
N GLY A 70 -9.19 0.95 5.32
CA GLY A 70 -7.95 1.14 4.58
C GLY A 70 -7.72 0.10 3.50
N PHE A 71 -6.49 0.04 3.01
CA PHE A 71 -6.13 -0.90 1.95
C PHE A 71 -4.66 -1.29 2.00
N VAL A 72 -4.34 -2.38 1.33
CA VAL A 72 -2.97 -2.75 0.99
C VAL A 72 -2.88 -3.04 -0.51
N ALA A 73 -1.94 -2.37 -1.17
CA ALA A 73 -1.64 -2.55 -2.59
C ALA A 73 -0.27 -3.19 -2.73
N LEU A 74 -0.21 -4.26 -3.51
CA LEU A 74 0.97 -5.08 -3.68
C LEU A 74 1.33 -5.22 -5.15
N MET A 75 2.57 -5.61 -5.40
CA MET A 75 3.03 -6.07 -6.70
C MET A 75 3.77 -7.40 -6.50
N PHE A 76 3.52 -8.34 -7.40
CA PHE A 76 4.20 -9.63 -7.37
C PHE A 76 4.50 -10.09 -8.81
N HIS A 77 5.77 -10.33 -9.09
CA HIS A 77 6.21 -10.84 -10.37
C HIS A 77 7.35 -11.84 -10.17
N GLN A 78 7.09 -13.10 -10.51
CA GLN A 78 8.02 -14.22 -10.27
C GLN A 78 8.35 -14.35 -8.78
N GLU A 79 9.63 -14.18 -8.38
CA GLU A 79 10.08 -14.27 -6.98
C GLU A 79 10.18 -12.90 -6.27
N ARG A 80 9.93 -11.82 -7.00
CA ARG A 80 10.04 -10.45 -6.52
C ARG A 80 8.68 -9.87 -6.22
N ALA A 81 8.62 -9.16 -5.15
CA ALA A 81 7.40 -8.48 -4.74
C ALA A 81 7.71 -7.09 -4.19
N GLU A 82 6.70 -6.25 -4.17
CA GLU A 82 6.77 -4.93 -3.59
C GLU A 82 5.49 -4.64 -2.83
N VAL A 83 5.61 -4.05 -1.66
CA VAL A 83 4.50 -3.41 -0.98
C VAL A 83 4.40 -1.99 -1.53
N LEU A 84 3.42 -1.75 -2.40
CA LEU A 84 3.25 -0.45 -3.06
C LEU A 84 2.72 0.60 -2.09
N MET A 85 1.73 0.23 -1.30
CA MET A 85 1.17 1.11 -0.28
C MET A 85 0.36 0.32 0.75
N VAL A 86 0.49 0.74 1.99
CA VAL A 86 -0.42 0.37 3.08
C VAL A 86 -0.95 1.67 3.67
N ALA A 87 -2.25 1.81 3.75
CA ALA A 87 -2.87 3.00 4.30
C ALA A 87 -4.12 2.66 5.11
N LEU A 88 -4.33 3.43 6.17
CA LEU A 88 -5.55 3.42 6.98
C LEU A 88 -6.13 4.83 7.04
N GLU A 89 -7.45 4.93 7.14
CA GLU A 89 -8.14 6.17 7.46
C GLU A 89 -7.66 6.71 8.81
N GLU A 90 -7.80 8.00 9.02
CA GLU A 90 -7.40 8.64 10.28
C GLU A 90 -8.15 8.06 11.48
N GLY A 91 -7.49 8.03 12.64
CA GLY A 91 -8.08 7.55 13.88
C GLY A 91 -7.82 6.06 14.19
N HIS A 92 -7.15 5.35 13.31
CA HIS A 92 -6.76 3.96 13.56
C HIS A 92 -5.43 3.87 14.30
N ALA A 93 -5.28 2.82 15.11
CA ALA A 93 -4.07 2.60 15.89
C ALA A 93 -2.92 2.04 15.03
N SER A 94 -1.68 2.27 15.46
CA SER A 94 -0.48 1.67 14.88
C SER A 94 -0.56 0.15 14.75
N SER A 95 -1.18 -0.53 15.71
CA SER A 95 -1.34 -1.98 15.69
C SER A 95 -2.21 -2.45 14.52
N GLU A 96 -3.20 -1.66 14.11
CA GLU A 96 -4.05 -1.96 12.95
C GLU A 96 -3.29 -1.78 11.65
N TYR A 97 -2.47 -0.73 11.56
CA TYR A 97 -1.57 -0.53 10.44
C TYR A 97 -0.57 -1.69 10.30
N GLN A 98 0.05 -2.08 11.40
CA GLN A 98 0.98 -3.22 11.42
C GLN A 98 0.29 -4.53 11.01
N ALA A 99 -0.93 -4.76 11.49
CA ALA A 99 -1.70 -5.95 11.11
C ALA A 99 -2.00 -5.98 9.60
N LEU A 100 -2.33 -4.85 9.01
CA LEU A 100 -2.58 -4.75 7.56
C LEU A 100 -1.30 -4.99 6.76
N LEU A 101 -0.17 -4.44 7.20
CA LEU A 101 1.13 -4.67 6.59
C LEU A 101 1.57 -6.13 6.72
N GLU A 102 1.41 -6.74 7.90
CA GLU A 102 1.69 -8.17 8.12
C GLU A 102 0.86 -9.07 7.21
N PHE A 103 -0.41 -8.72 7.01
CA PHE A 103 -1.26 -9.44 6.07
C PHE A 103 -0.66 -9.41 4.66
N GLY A 104 -0.25 -8.24 4.18
CA GLY A 104 0.37 -8.09 2.85
C GLY A 104 1.65 -8.92 2.71
N LEU A 105 2.50 -8.88 3.72
CA LEU A 105 3.75 -9.66 3.74
C LEU A 105 3.49 -11.17 3.74
N GLN A 106 2.55 -11.63 4.55
CA GLN A 106 2.18 -13.04 4.61
C GLN A 106 1.60 -13.52 3.27
N PHE A 107 0.71 -12.70 2.67
CA PHE A 107 0.16 -13.01 1.35
C PHE A 107 1.28 -13.17 0.30
N LEU A 108 2.21 -12.23 0.23
CA LEU A 108 3.31 -12.29 -0.73
C LEU A 108 4.21 -13.52 -0.50
N LYS A 109 4.47 -13.85 0.75
CA LYS A 109 5.24 -15.05 1.11
C LYS A 109 4.54 -16.32 0.64
N GLU A 110 3.23 -16.41 0.84
CA GLU A 110 2.43 -17.56 0.39
C GLU A 110 2.38 -17.69 -1.12
N GLN A 111 2.50 -16.58 -1.86
CA GLN A 111 2.63 -16.59 -3.32
C GLN A 111 4.01 -17.01 -3.81
N GLY A 112 4.99 -17.17 -2.93
CA GLY A 112 6.35 -17.59 -3.28
C GLY A 112 7.36 -16.45 -3.42
N ALA A 113 7.05 -15.24 -2.91
CA ALA A 113 8.00 -14.14 -2.91
C ALA A 113 9.22 -14.47 -2.06
N LYS A 114 10.41 -14.32 -2.63
CA LYS A 114 11.70 -14.44 -1.93
C LYS A 114 12.28 -13.09 -1.54
N PHE A 115 11.96 -12.06 -2.31
CA PHE A 115 12.41 -10.69 -2.10
C PHE A 115 11.21 -9.76 -2.10
N VAL A 116 11.07 -8.99 -1.02
CA VAL A 116 10.03 -7.97 -0.90
C VAL A 116 10.70 -6.62 -0.71
N SER A 117 10.40 -5.68 -1.59
CA SER A 117 10.89 -4.31 -1.49
C SER A 117 9.81 -3.35 -1.00
N PHE A 118 10.27 -2.24 -0.46
CA PHE A 118 9.44 -1.18 0.10
C PHE A 118 10.02 0.16 -0.32
N GLU A 119 9.16 1.10 -0.65
CA GLU A 119 9.55 2.49 -0.82
C GLU A 119 9.05 3.27 0.39
N VAL A 120 9.98 3.87 1.13
CA VAL A 120 9.67 4.54 2.40
C VAL A 120 10.21 5.97 2.35
N ALA A 121 9.34 6.95 2.55
CA ALA A 121 9.76 8.33 2.68
C ALA A 121 10.44 8.58 4.03
N PRO A 122 11.41 9.54 4.12
CA PRO A 122 12.11 9.84 5.37
C PRO A 122 11.20 10.23 6.53
N SER A 123 10.00 10.76 6.25
CA SER A 123 9.00 11.15 7.24
C SER A 123 8.20 9.97 7.83
N GLU A 124 8.28 8.78 7.24
CA GLU A 124 7.53 7.60 7.65
C GLU A 124 8.28 6.79 8.72
N ASN A 125 8.58 7.45 9.84
CA ASN A 125 9.41 6.88 10.92
C ASN A 125 8.86 5.58 11.50
N GLU A 126 7.55 5.49 11.68
CA GLU A 126 6.89 4.31 12.24
C GLU A 126 6.99 3.12 11.29
N TYR A 127 6.75 3.34 10.01
CA TYR A 127 6.88 2.34 8.97
C TYR A 127 8.33 1.85 8.86
N LEU A 128 9.27 2.78 8.81
CA LEU A 128 10.70 2.47 8.77
C LEU A 128 11.14 1.64 9.99
N SER A 129 10.72 2.04 11.19
CA SER A 129 11.02 1.33 12.44
C SER A 129 10.48 -0.11 12.41
N PHE A 130 9.26 -0.30 11.93
CA PHE A 130 8.67 -1.62 11.77
C PHE A 130 9.49 -2.49 10.82
N LEU A 131 9.85 -1.97 9.63
CA LEU A 131 10.64 -2.70 8.65
C LEU A 131 12.03 -3.06 9.17
N GLN A 132 12.69 -2.15 9.89
CA GLN A 132 13.99 -2.42 10.51
C GLN A 132 13.91 -3.55 11.55
N LYS A 133 12.85 -3.60 12.35
CA LYS A 133 12.61 -4.69 13.31
C LYS A 133 12.39 -6.04 12.60
N LYS A 134 11.89 -6.03 11.37
CA LYS A 134 11.75 -7.21 10.52
C LYS A 134 13.05 -7.62 9.83
N GLY A 135 14.13 -6.87 10.00
CA GLY A 135 15.43 -7.12 9.36
C GLY A 135 15.59 -6.54 7.96
N ALA A 136 14.73 -5.61 7.58
CA ALA A 136 14.87 -4.91 6.30
C ALA A 136 16.15 -4.08 6.25
N LYS A 137 16.76 -4.00 5.07
CA LYS A 137 17.99 -3.24 4.81
C LYS A 137 17.70 -2.14 3.78
N GLU A 138 18.28 -0.98 4.01
CA GLU A 138 18.31 0.06 3.00
C GLU A 138 19.24 -0.36 1.85
N VAL A 139 18.71 -0.37 0.62
CA VAL A 139 19.46 -0.80 -0.57
C VAL A 139 19.55 0.28 -1.65
N LEU A 140 18.71 1.30 -1.58
CA LEU A 140 18.66 2.37 -2.56
C LEU A 140 18.26 3.68 -1.89
N VAL A 141 18.96 4.75 -2.21
CA VAL A 141 18.60 6.12 -1.84
C VAL A 141 18.35 6.92 -3.11
N LYS A 142 17.19 7.56 -3.21
CA LYS A 142 16.80 8.41 -4.34
C LYS A 142 16.90 9.87 -3.92
N TYR A 143 17.61 10.67 -4.74
CA TYR A 143 17.71 12.12 -4.56
C TYR A 143 16.94 12.82 -5.67
N VAL A 144 16.29 13.93 -5.30
CA VAL A 144 15.61 14.82 -6.24
C VAL A 144 16.26 16.20 -6.15
N LEU A 145 16.66 16.74 -7.31
CA LEU A 145 17.25 18.07 -7.40
C LEU A 145 16.18 19.11 -7.68
#